data_5475f53078803ea27c35f6b7c3f84eb9
#
_entry.id   5475f53078803ea27c35f6b7c3f84eb9
#
_cell.length_a   1.000
_cell.length_b   1.000
_cell.length_c   1.000
_cell.angle_alpha   90.00
_cell.angle_beta   90.00
_cell.angle_gamma   90.00
#
_symmetry.space_group_name_H-M   'P 1'
#
loop_
_entity.id
_entity.type
_entity.pdbx_description
1 polymer ?
#
loop_
_entity_poly.entity_id
_entity_poly.type
_entity_poly.pdbx_seq_one_letter_code
_entity_poly.pdbx_strand_id
1 'polypeptide(L)'
;IVSFLDGDPDQPIITGRTYHATNTPPYALPEHKTRTTLKTQTHKGEGSNELRFEDEADKEQIYIHAQKDLDLLTEHNRTEVIKNDSHRTVENNAFSHIKGNEHSTVDGEKRESVGGDYSLTVNGSHHSKQGKNQLIEAGSEIHHKAGMKIVIEAGAEVTLKAGGSFVKVDPSGVTVSGPMVKMNSGGGPGSGTGA
;
A
#
# COMPACT_ATOMS: atom_id res chain seq x y z
N ILE A 1 33.76 3.33 30.92
CA ILE A 1 34.95 2.48 31.09
C ILE A 1 35.95 2.95 30.06
N VAL A 2 37.17 3.25 30.55
CA VAL A 2 38.29 3.69 29.71
C VAL A 2 39.41 2.67 29.86
N SER A 3 39.99 2.27 28.77
CA SER A 3 41.23 1.50 28.67
C SER A 3 42.29 2.36 27.97
N PHE A 4 43.54 1.98 28.10
CA PHE A 4 44.65 2.67 27.48
C PHE A 4 45.39 1.74 26.54
N LEU A 5 45.60 2.18 25.30
CA LEU A 5 46.34 1.41 24.29
C LEU A 5 47.78 1.16 24.81
N ASP A 6 48.20 -0.08 24.76
CA ASP A 6 49.51 -0.57 25.24
C ASP A 6 49.88 -0.07 26.68
N GLY A 7 48.87 0.30 27.48
CA GLY A 7 49.05 0.86 28.82
C GLY A 7 49.49 2.32 28.84
N ASP A 8 49.52 3.01 27.72
CA ASP A 8 49.92 4.39 27.60
C ASP A 8 48.82 5.35 28.06
N PRO A 9 49.00 6.12 29.18
CA PRO A 9 47.99 7.08 29.67
C PRO A 9 47.60 8.18 28.68
N ASP A 10 48.47 8.47 27.73
CA ASP A 10 48.21 9.50 26.72
C ASP A 10 47.38 8.99 25.51
N GLN A 11 47.05 7.68 25.50
CA GLN A 11 46.23 7.05 24.48
C GLN A 11 44.94 6.39 25.04
N PRO A 12 44.02 7.19 25.65
CA PRO A 12 42.80 6.66 26.21
C PRO A 12 41.82 6.22 25.14
N ILE A 13 41.17 5.07 25.32
CA ILE A 13 40.09 4.55 24.48
C ILE A 13 38.88 4.22 25.33
N ILE A 14 37.70 4.69 24.91
CA ILE A 14 36.43 4.35 25.56
C ILE A 14 35.99 2.97 25.11
N THR A 15 36.02 1.99 26.02
CA THR A 15 35.66 0.59 25.75
C THR A 15 34.26 0.22 26.19
N GLY A 16 33.55 1.09 26.92
CA GLY A 16 32.18 0.83 27.36
C GLY A 16 31.61 1.88 28.27
N ARG A 17 30.36 1.68 28.64
CA ARG A 17 29.61 2.49 29.59
C ARG A 17 29.10 1.62 30.74
N THR A 18 28.87 2.23 31.88
CA THR A 18 28.20 1.62 33.02
C THR A 18 27.23 2.60 33.65
N TYR A 19 26.25 2.06 34.34
CA TYR A 19 25.26 2.85 35.08
C TYR A 19 25.63 2.92 36.55
N HIS A 20 25.17 3.98 37.21
CA HIS A 20 25.35 4.20 38.64
C HIS A 20 24.27 5.13 39.18
N ALA A 21 24.30 5.48 40.44
CA ALA A 21 23.22 6.23 41.13
C ALA A 21 22.83 7.58 40.49
N THR A 22 23.76 8.25 39.79
CA THR A 22 23.49 9.51 39.07
C THR A 22 23.38 9.34 37.56
N ASN A 23 23.76 8.19 37.03
CA ASN A 23 23.58 7.81 35.62
C ASN A 23 22.83 6.47 35.56
N THR A 24 21.53 6.57 35.80
CA THR A 24 20.64 5.41 35.92
C THR A 24 20.37 4.74 34.59
N PRO A 25 20.06 3.43 34.57
CA PRO A 25 19.57 2.74 33.36
C PRO A 25 18.35 3.44 32.76
N PRO A 26 18.15 3.38 31.42
CA PRO A 26 17.00 3.99 30.75
C PRO A 26 15.65 3.39 31.18
N TYR A 27 15.64 2.22 31.78
CA TYR A 27 14.47 1.53 32.33
C TYR A 27 14.71 1.12 33.78
N ALA A 28 13.69 1.27 34.61
CA ALA A 28 13.78 0.97 36.06
C ALA A 28 14.05 -0.52 36.30
N LEU A 29 14.97 -0.80 37.25
CA LEU A 29 15.26 -2.14 37.71
C LEU A 29 14.68 -2.33 39.11
N PRO A 30 14.15 -3.51 39.48
CA PRO A 30 14.19 -4.79 38.73
C PRO A 30 13.02 -4.98 37.77
N GLU A 31 12.13 -4.02 37.59
CA GLU A 31 10.89 -4.10 36.80
C GLU A 31 11.16 -4.52 35.36
N HIS A 32 12.19 -3.98 34.73
CA HIS A 32 12.55 -4.25 33.34
C HIS A 32 13.85 -5.05 33.19
N LYS A 33 14.05 -6.04 34.05
CA LYS A 33 15.27 -6.84 34.08
C LYS A 33 15.48 -7.70 32.82
N THR A 34 14.41 -7.96 32.04
CA THR A 34 14.42 -8.74 30.80
C THR A 34 14.71 -7.89 29.56
N ARG A 35 14.88 -6.56 29.72
CA ARG A 35 15.17 -5.65 28.61
C ARG A 35 16.66 -5.49 28.35
N THR A 36 17.02 -5.66 27.09
CA THR A 36 18.31 -5.20 26.55
C THR A 36 18.06 -4.00 25.64
N THR A 37 18.76 -2.88 25.84
CA THR A 37 18.55 -1.68 25.05
C THR A 37 19.82 -0.96 24.67
N LEU A 38 19.88 -0.49 23.42
CA LEU A 38 20.82 0.53 22.95
C LEU A 38 20.01 1.81 22.73
N LYS A 39 20.08 2.73 23.67
CA LYS A 39 19.37 4.00 23.63
C LYS A 39 20.35 5.16 23.59
N THR A 40 20.14 6.07 22.65
CA THR A 40 20.90 7.32 22.52
C THR A 40 20.04 8.51 22.94
N GLN A 41 20.64 9.66 23.10
CA GLN A 41 19.93 10.89 23.42
C GLN A 41 20.22 11.95 22.36
N THR A 42 19.19 12.69 21.97
CA THR A 42 19.34 13.80 21.02
C THR A 42 20.27 14.86 21.59
N HIS A 43 21.31 15.23 20.84
CA HIS A 43 22.24 16.26 21.25
C HIS A 43 21.57 17.64 21.22
N LYS A 44 21.66 18.37 22.32
CA LYS A 44 21.06 19.72 22.49
C LYS A 44 19.55 19.78 22.18
N GLY A 45 18.82 18.69 22.43
CA GLY A 45 17.37 18.61 22.22
C GLY A 45 16.75 17.48 23.02
N GLU A 46 15.45 17.29 22.85
CA GLU A 46 14.70 16.19 23.45
C GLU A 46 14.53 15.05 22.45
N GLY A 47 14.44 13.83 22.96
CA GLY A 47 14.20 12.63 22.16
C GLY A 47 15.36 11.63 22.18
N SER A 48 15.18 10.53 21.47
CA SER A 48 16.14 9.42 21.47
C SER A 48 15.93 8.51 20.26
N ASN A 49 17.01 7.86 19.80
CA ASN A 49 16.90 6.66 18.99
C ASN A 49 17.07 5.42 19.88
N GLU A 50 16.38 4.34 19.58
CA GLU A 50 16.41 3.14 20.41
C GLU A 50 16.30 1.86 19.58
N LEU A 51 17.16 0.89 19.91
CA LEU A 51 16.99 -0.52 19.58
C LEU A 51 16.83 -1.27 20.89
N ARG A 52 15.69 -1.91 21.09
CA ARG A 52 15.36 -2.62 22.32
C ARG A 52 14.89 -4.04 22.04
N PHE A 53 15.30 -4.95 22.90
CA PHE A 53 14.80 -6.31 22.98
C PHE A 53 14.10 -6.47 24.33
N GLU A 54 12.93 -7.07 24.31
CA GLU A 54 12.20 -7.54 25.49
C GLU A 54 12.12 -9.06 25.41
N ASP A 55 12.63 -9.75 26.42
CA ASP A 55 12.73 -11.21 26.44
C ASP A 55 11.83 -11.84 27.55
N GLU A 56 10.88 -11.08 28.12
CA GLU A 56 9.88 -11.65 29.00
C GLU A 56 8.92 -12.55 28.22
N ALA A 57 8.69 -13.78 28.69
CA ALA A 57 7.82 -14.75 28.04
C ALA A 57 6.42 -14.18 27.77
N ASP A 58 5.88 -14.40 26.55
CA ASP A 58 4.62 -13.87 26.03
C ASP A 58 4.58 -12.35 25.83
N LYS A 59 5.75 -11.68 25.96
CA LYS A 59 5.89 -10.23 25.69
C LYS A 59 7.12 -9.91 24.85
N GLU A 60 7.70 -10.92 24.22
CA GLU A 60 8.92 -10.78 23.42
C GLU A 60 8.70 -9.75 22.32
N GLN A 61 9.64 -8.82 22.21
CA GLN A 61 9.55 -7.72 21.25
C GLN A 61 10.93 -7.25 20.80
N ILE A 62 11.06 -6.98 19.52
CA ILE A 62 12.12 -6.12 18.98
C ILE A 62 11.49 -4.78 18.63
N TYR A 63 11.97 -3.72 19.24
CA TYR A 63 11.50 -2.35 19.03
C TYR A 63 12.59 -1.49 18.44
N ILE A 64 12.30 -0.87 17.29
CA ILE A 64 13.19 0.07 16.63
C ILE A 64 12.50 1.43 16.59
N HIS A 65 13.12 2.44 17.17
CA HIS A 65 12.64 3.80 17.17
C HIS A 65 13.70 4.75 16.62
N ALA A 66 13.35 5.46 15.57
CA ALA A 66 14.11 6.58 15.04
C ALA A 66 13.40 7.88 15.43
N GLN A 67 14.09 8.80 16.08
CA GLN A 67 13.53 10.09 16.49
C GLN A 67 13.10 10.94 15.30
N LYS A 68 13.73 10.75 14.14
CA LYS A 68 13.43 11.51 12.93
C LYS A 68 13.38 10.61 11.70
N ASP A 69 14.49 10.21 11.19
CA ASP A 69 14.59 9.48 9.93
C ASP A 69 15.13 8.06 10.18
N LEU A 70 14.58 7.07 9.49
CA LEU A 70 15.07 5.69 9.46
C LEU A 70 15.38 5.30 8.03
N ASP A 71 16.67 5.14 7.72
CA ASP A 71 17.14 4.68 6.41
C ASP A 71 17.55 3.21 6.50
N LEU A 72 16.99 2.39 5.62
CA LEU A 72 17.31 0.97 5.48
C LEU A 72 17.86 0.71 4.08
N LEU A 73 19.15 0.42 3.98
CA LEU A 73 19.81 0.04 2.73
C LEU A 73 20.09 -1.46 2.72
N THR A 74 19.66 -2.14 1.66
CA THR A 74 19.94 -3.57 1.43
C THR A 74 20.60 -3.73 0.08
N GLU A 75 21.87 -4.11 0.06
CA GLU A 75 22.66 -4.22 -1.17
C GLU A 75 22.27 -5.42 -2.06
N HIS A 76 21.55 -6.41 -1.51
CA HIS A 76 21.16 -7.59 -2.27
C HIS A 76 19.70 -7.92 -2.05
N ASN A 77 19.34 -8.80 -1.14
CA ASN A 77 17.97 -9.24 -0.93
C ASN A 77 17.45 -8.82 0.45
N ARG A 78 16.20 -8.39 0.50
CA ARG A 78 15.43 -8.29 1.73
C ARG A 78 14.32 -9.33 1.69
N THR A 79 14.26 -10.18 2.70
CA THR A 79 13.19 -11.16 2.92
C THR A 79 12.45 -10.80 4.20
N GLU A 80 11.13 -10.80 4.13
CA GLU A 80 10.26 -10.54 5.28
C GLU A 80 9.16 -11.61 5.31
N VAL A 81 9.00 -12.30 6.44
CA VAL A 81 7.96 -13.30 6.66
C VAL A 81 7.22 -12.95 7.94
N ILE A 82 5.97 -12.58 7.81
CA ILE A 82 5.09 -12.22 8.93
C ILE A 82 4.02 -13.30 9.05
N LYS A 83 4.04 -14.02 10.18
CA LYS A 83 3.16 -15.19 10.39
C LYS A 83 1.76 -14.84 10.89
N ASN A 84 1.54 -13.62 11.30
CA ASN A 84 0.26 -13.11 11.73
C ASN A 84 -0.05 -11.82 10.98
N ASP A 85 -0.26 -10.72 11.63
CA ASP A 85 -0.71 -9.49 11.02
C ASP A 85 0.43 -8.54 10.70
N SER A 86 0.31 -7.82 9.59
CA SER A 86 1.18 -6.69 9.23
C SER A 86 0.37 -5.40 9.15
N HIS A 87 0.74 -4.41 9.95
CA HIS A 87 0.13 -3.09 9.95
C HIS A 87 1.13 -2.05 9.46
N ARG A 88 0.72 -1.26 8.48
CA ARG A 88 1.51 -0.13 7.97
C ARG A 88 0.63 1.12 7.90
N THR A 89 1.03 2.16 8.62
CA THR A 89 0.41 3.48 8.54
C THR A 89 1.42 4.48 8.02
N VAL A 90 1.03 5.28 7.04
CA VAL A 90 1.82 6.38 6.49
C VAL A 90 0.95 7.62 6.53
N GLU A 91 1.32 8.58 7.37
CA GLU A 91 0.51 9.78 7.61
C GLU A 91 0.57 10.81 6.48
N ASN A 92 1.54 10.71 5.60
CA ASN A 92 1.70 11.62 4.47
C ASN A 92 1.79 10.81 3.16
N ASN A 93 2.90 10.74 2.50
CA ASN A 93 3.04 10.12 1.18
C ASN A 93 3.76 8.78 1.26
N ALA A 94 3.30 7.79 0.49
CA ALA A 94 4.00 6.54 0.26
C ALA A 94 4.38 6.43 -1.22
N PHE A 95 5.66 6.19 -1.51
CA PHE A 95 6.17 5.99 -2.86
C PHE A 95 6.71 4.56 -3.00
N SER A 96 6.38 3.92 -4.11
CA SER A 96 6.94 2.62 -4.49
C SER A 96 7.42 2.68 -5.93
N HIS A 97 8.66 2.25 -6.17
CA HIS A 97 9.23 2.14 -7.50
C HIS A 97 9.88 0.77 -7.70
N ILE A 98 9.27 -0.05 -8.53
CA ILE A 98 9.73 -1.41 -8.84
C ILE A 98 10.20 -1.45 -10.28
N LYS A 99 11.50 -1.65 -10.50
CA LYS A 99 12.08 -1.71 -11.85
C LYS A 99 11.84 -3.03 -12.58
N GLY A 100 11.53 -4.06 -11.85
CA GLY A 100 11.22 -5.39 -12.38
C GLY A 100 9.74 -5.73 -12.26
N ASN A 101 9.43 -6.95 -11.89
CA ASN A 101 8.07 -7.46 -11.75
C ASN A 101 7.56 -7.29 -10.31
N GLU A 102 6.28 -6.96 -10.17
CA GLU A 102 5.54 -7.06 -8.93
C GLU A 102 4.50 -8.17 -9.05
N HIS A 103 4.49 -9.08 -8.08
CA HIS A 103 3.48 -10.12 -7.94
C HIS A 103 2.78 -9.97 -6.60
N SER A 104 1.47 -9.80 -6.63
CA SER A 104 0.64 -9.72 -5.42
C SER A 104 -0.45 -10.78 -5.47
N THR A 105 -0.54 -11.60 -4.43
CA THR A 105 -1.59 -12.61 -4.25
C THR A 105 -2.29 -12.35 -2.94
N VAL A 106 -3.61 -12.29 -2.95
CA VAL A 106 -4.47 -12.14 -1.78
C VAL A 106 -5.52 -13.26 -1.81
N ASP A 107 -5.40 -14.22 -0.90
CA ASP A 107 -6.32 -15.37 -0.84
C ASP A 107 -7.71 -14.97 -0.30
N GLY A 108 -7.76 -13.93 0.48
CA GLY A 108 -8.99 -13.37 1.03
C GLY A 108 -9.52 -12.17 0.26
N GLU A 109 -10.04 -11.21 0.96
CA GLU A 109 -10.60 -9.98 0.39
C GLU A 109 -9.52 -8.89 0.23
N LYS A 110 -9.48 -8.24 -0.93
CA LYS A 110 -8.74 -6.99 -1.15
C LYS A 110 -9.72 -5.83 -1.23
N ARG A 111 -9.57 -4.84 -0.34
CA ARG A 111 -10.30 -3.57 -0.38
C ARG A 111 -9.35 -2.44 -0.71
N GLU A 112 -9.79 -1.55 -1.56
CA GLU A 112 -9.08 -0.33 -1.94
C GLU A 112 -10.06 0.84 -1.93
N SER A 113 -9.71 1.93 -1.26
CA SER A 113 -10.51 3.16 -1.20
C SER A 113 -9.59 4.34 -1.46
N VAL A 114 -9.93 5.13 -2.48
CA VAL A 114 -9.16 6.30 -2.90
C VAL A 114 -10.05 7.52 -2.77
N GLY A 115 -9.67 8.48 -1.94
CA GLY A 115 -10.44 9.71 -1.69
C GLY A 115 -10.30 10.78 -2.78
N GLY A 116 -9.34 10.62 -3.69
CA GLY A 116 -9.10 11.48 -4.84
C GLY A 116 -9.12 10.69 -6.14
N ASP A 117 -8.25 11.06 -7.07
CA ASP A 117 -8.16 10.40 -8.37
C ASP A 117 -7.43 9.04 -8.28
N TYR A 118 -7.93 8.07 -8.98
CA TYR A 118 -7.28 6.78 -9.23
C TYR A 118 -6.94 6.65 -10.70
N SER A 119 -5.66 6.66 -11.05
CA SER A 119 -5.17 6.54 -12.42
C SER A 119 -4.41 5.24 -12.63
N LEU A 120 -4.77 4.48 -13.65
CA LEU A 120 -4.10 3.25 -14.06
C LEU A 120 -3.68 3.37 -15.53
N THR A 121 -2.38 3.32 -15.81
CA THR A 121 -1.84 3.26 -17.17
C THR A 121 -1.14 1.92 -17.38
N VAL A 122 -1.55 1.18 -18.40
CA VAL A 122 -0.99 -0.11 -18.78
C VAL A 122 -0.56 -0.04 -20.24
N ASN A 123 0.74 -0.08 -20.51
CA ASN A 123 1.26 -0.06 -21.89
C ASN A 123 1.05 -1.39 -22.64
N GLY A 124 0.84 -2.48 -21.93
CA GLY A 124 0.51 -3.79 -22.48
C GLY A 124 -0.97 -4.10 -22.36
N SER A 125 -1.31 -5.31 -22.01
CA SER A 125 -2.69 -5.76 -21.86
C SER A 125 -3.16 -5.67 -20.41
N HIS A 126 -4.36 -5.17 -20.19
CA HIS A 126 -5.06 -5.26 -18.92
C HIS A 126 -6.11 -6.37 -18.99
N HIS A 127 -5.98 -7.38 -18.14
CA HIS A 127 -6.93 -8.48 -18.01
C HIS A 127 -7.67 -8.40 -16.68
N SER A 128 -9.00 -8.38 -16.74
CA SER A 128 -9.87 -8.39 -15.57
C SER A 128 -10.90 -9.51 -15.69
N LYS A 129 -10.97 -10.39 -14.68
CA LYS A 129 -11.91 -11.52 -14.66
C LYS A 129 -12.56 -11.62 -13.29
N GLN A 130 -13.88 -11.55 -13.24
CA GLN A 130 -14.69 -11.70 -12.03
C GLN A 130 -15.47 -13.01 -12.09
N GLY A 131 -15.50 -13.74 -10.98
CA GLY A 131 -16.29 -14.97 -10.85
C GLY A 131 -17.79 -14.73 -10.67
N LYS A 132 -18.17 -13.50 -10.28
CA LYS A 132 -19.57 -13.11 -10.06
C LYS A 132 -19.90 -11.84 -10.83
N ASN A 133 -19.89 -10.68 -10.19
CA ASN A 133 -20.33 -9.42 -10.74
C ASN A 133 -19.15 -8.47 -10.99
N GLN A 134 -19.25 -7.71 -12.06
CA GLN A 134 -18.49 -6.47 -12.24
C GLN A 134 -19.50 -5.32 -12.26
N LEU A 135 -19.38 -4.41 -11.29
CA LEU A 135 -20.23 -3.22 -11.17
C LEU A 135 -19.35 -2.00 -11.39
N ILE A 136 -19.72 -1.18 -12.37
CA ILE A 136 -19.02 0.07 -12.69
C ILE A 136 -20.05 1.17 -12.73
N GLU A 137 -19.85 2.21 -11.91
CA GLU A 137 -20.72 3.39 -11.84
C GLU A 137 -19.86 4.64 -11.87
N ALA A 138 -20.27 5.63 -12.62
CA ALA A 138 -19.67 6.94 -12.65
C ALA A 138 -20.76 8.03 -12.56
N GLY A 139 -20.49 9.07 -11.77
CA GLY A 139 -21.44 10.19 -11.59
C GLY A 139 -21.64 11.02 -12.86
N SER A 140 -20.72 10.97 -13.81
CA SER A 140 -20.75 11.76 -15.03
C SER A 140 -20.67 10.91 -16.29
N GLU A 141 -19.56 10.22 -16.52
CA GLU A 141 -19.32 9.55 -17.81
C GLU A 141 -18.56 8.22 -17.61
N ILE A 142 -18.94 7.21 -18.38
CA ILE A 142 -18.15 5.99 -18.64
C ILE A 142 -17.87 5.97 -20.14
N HIS A 143 -16.59 6.06 -20.52
CA HIS A 143 -16.17 6.07 -21.90
C HIS A 143 -15.36 4.81 -22.22
N HIS A 144 -15.91 3.97 -23.12
CA HIS A 144 -15.23 2.81 -23.66
C HIS A 144 -14.84 3.08 -25.11
N LYS A 145 -13.54 3.10 -25.41
CA LYS A 145 -13.02 3.33 -26.77
C LYS A 145 -12.02 2.25 -27.14
N ALA A 146 -12.18 1.70 -28.31
CA ALA A 146 -11.23 0.76 -28.91
C ALA A 146 -10.87 1.20 -30.34
N GLY A 147 -9.60 0.99 -30.73
CA GLY A 147 -9.14 1.32 -32.07
C GLY A 147 -9.75 0.43 -33.13
N MET A 148 -10.14 -0.82 -32.79
CA MET A 148 -10.68 -1.78 -33.79
C MET A 148 -12.04 -2.33 -33.38
N LYS A 149 -12.24 -2.86 -32.18
CA LYS A 149 -13.46 -3.60 -31.86
C LYS A 149 -13.82 -3.54 -30.38
N ILE A 150 -15.10 -3.34 -30.09
CA ILE A 150 -15.72 -3.58 -28.79
C ILE A 150 -16.71 -4.73 -28.95
N VAL A 151 -16.62 -5.74 -28.09
CA VAL A 151 -17.58 -6.84 -28.04
C VAL A 151 -18.27 -6.79 -26.69
N ILE A 152 -19.59 -6.80 -26.69
CA ILE A 152 -20.43 -6.92 -25.50
C ILE A 152 -21.29 -8.18 -25.70
N GLU A 153 -21.10 -9.15 -24.82
CA GLU A 153 -21.75 -10.46 -24.93
C GLU A 153 -22.35 -10.83 -23.55
N ALA A 154 -23.57 -11.35 -23.60
CA ALA A 154 -24.25 -11.90 -22.44
C ALA A 154 -24.99 -13.19 -22.81
N GLY A 155 -25.03 -14.15 -21.88
CA GLY A 155 -25.74 -15.42 -22.10
C GLY A 155 -27.27 -15.29 -22.11
N ALA A 156 -27.81 -14.20 -21.55
CA ALA A 156 -29.27 -14.02 -21.46
C ALA A 156 -29.74 -12.69 -22.07
N GLU A 157 -29.15 -11.56 -21.65
CA GLU A 157 -29.65 -10.25 -22.09
C GLU A 157 -28.55 -9.20 -22.15
N VAL A 158 -28.56 -8.37 -23.18
CA VAL A 158 -27.85 -7.10 -23.26
C VAL A 158 -28.86 -5.97 -23.35
N THR A 159 -28.84 -5.03 -22.41
CA THR A 159 -29.70 -3.84 -22.44
C THR A 159 -28.86 -2.57 -22.46
N LEU A 160 -29.13 -1.70 -23.45
CA LEU A 160 -28.61 -0.32 -23.52
C LEU A 160 -29.80 0.61 -23.28
N LYS A 161 -29.76 1.38 -22.18
CA LYS A 161 -30.87 2.24 -21.74
C LYS A 161 -30.42 3.66 -21.51
N ALA A 162 -31.21 4.60 -22.02
CA ALA A 162 -31.06 6.02 -21.74
C ALA A 162 -32.43 6.67 -21.52
N GLY A 163 -32.69 7.18 -20.33
CA GLY A 163 -34.00 7.70 -19.96
C GLY A 163 -35.12 6.67 -20.17
N GLY A 164 -36.13 7.01 -20.99
CA GLY A 164 -37.23 6.10 -21.33
C GLY A 164 -36.99 5.21 -22.55
N SER A 165 -35.85 5.37 -23.25
CA SER A 165 -35.52 4.63 -24.49
C SER A 165 -34.52 3.53 -24.20
N PHE A 166 -34.63 2.41 -24.95
CA PHE A 166 -33.71 1.30 -24.80
C PHE A 166 -33.56 0.46 -26.07
N VAL A 167 -32.43 -0.24 -26.15
CA VAL A 167 -32.24 -1.39 -27.07
C VAL A 167 -31.96 -2.61 -26.20
N LYS A 168 -32.71 -3.66 -26.37
CA LYS A 168 -32.56 -4.93 -25.68
C LYS A 168 -32.36 -6.05 -26.69
N VAL A 169 -31.38 -6.90 -26.41
CA VAL A 169 -31.10 -8.14 -27.18
C VAL A 169 -31.24 -9.31 -26.22
N ASP A 170 -32.14 -10.22 -26.50
CA ASP A 170 -32.37 -11.44 -25.73
C ASP A 170 -32.77 -12.61 -26.66
N PRO A 171 -33.00 -13.85 -26.16
CA PRO A 171 -33.35 -15.00 -26.97
C PRO A 171 -34.65 -14.84 -27.77
N SER A 172 -35.53 -13.91 -27.42
CA SER A 172 -36.76 -13.61 -28.19
C SER A 172 -36.53 -12.67 -29.38
N GLY A 173 -35.36 -12.02 -29.45
CA GLY A 173 -35.00 -11.11 -30.53
C GLY A 173 -34.42 -9.76 -30.06
N VAL A 174 -34.58 -8.76 -30.89
CA VAL A 174 -34.14 -7.38 -30.66
C VAL A 174 -35.33 -6.48 -30.47
N THR A 175 -35.43 -5.83 -29.31
CA THR A 175 -36.45 -4.83 -29.00
C THR A 175 -35.82 -3.44 -29.01
N VAL A 176 -36.40 -2.54 -29.80
CA VAL A 176 -36.05 -1.11 -29.78
C VAL A 176 -37.29 -0.34 -29.40
N SER A 177 -37.19 0.47 -28.35
CA SER A 177 -38.30 1.24 -27.80
C SER A 177 -37.89 2.67 -27.45
N GLY A 178 -38.73 3.62 -27.74
CA GLY A 178 -38.58 5.03 -27.43
C GLY A 178 -39.73 5.87 -28.02
N PRO A 179 -39.84 7.15 -27.68
CA PRO A 179 -40.87 8.03 -28.23
C PRO A 179 -40.77 8.19 -29.75
N MET A 180 -39.59 8.02 -30.29
CA MET A 180 -39.35 8.01 -31.75
C MET A 180 -38.18 7.08 -32.07
N VAL A 181 -38.34 6.20 -33.05
CA VAL A 181 -37.28 5.32 -33.60
C VAL A 181 -36.92 5.84 -34.99
N LYS A 182 -35.69 6.31 -35.17
CA LYS A 182 -35.17 6.74 -36.47
C LYS A 182 -34.27 5.66 -37.03
N MET A 183 -34.63 5.12 -38.17
CA MET A 183 -33.84 4.12 -38.90
C MET A 183 -33.36 4.75 -40.20
N ASN A 184 -32.05 4.82 -40.43
CA ASN A 184 -31.43 5.36 -41.67
C ASN A 184 -31.91 6.80 -42.00
N SER A 185 -32.20 7.61 -41.02
CA SER A 185 -32.80 8.97 -41.16
C SER A 185 -31.83 10.11 -40.89
N GLY A 186 -30.54 9.86 -40.82
CA GLY A 186 -29.52 10.82 -40.42
C GLY A 186 -29.47 11.06 -38.90
N GLY A 187 -28.49 11.78 -38.46
CA GLY A 187 -28.18 12.06 -37.07
C GLY A 187 -26.68 11.97 -36.81
N GLY A 188 -26.22 12.47 -35.65
CA GLY A 188 -24.82 12.36 -35.21
C GLY A 188 -24.70 11.42 -33.99
N PRO A 189 -23.62 10.64 -33.89
CA PRO A 189 -23.34 9.90 -32.67
C PRO A 189 -22.93 10.83 -31.55
N GLY A 190 -23.13 10.41 -30.30
CA GLY A 190 -22.51 11.04 -29.14
C GLY A 190 -21.00 10.86 -29.17
N SER A 191 -20.29 11.75 -28.49
CA SER A 191 -18.85 11.68 -28.30
C SER A 191 -18.54 11.63 -26.80
N GLY A 192 -17.50 10.88 -26.42
CA GLY A 192 -16.96 10.88 -25.05
C GLY A 192 -15.68 11.68 -24.97
N THR A 193 -15.26 12.05 -23.76
CA THR A 193 -14.05 12.83 -23.52
C THR A 193 -12.78 12.02 -23.64
N GLY A 194 -12.86 10.70 -23.47
CA GLY A 194 -11.71 9.81 -23.46
C GLY A 194 -10.94 9.84 -22.14
N ALA A 195 -9.94 8.98 -21.99
CA ALA A 195 -9.02 8.92 -20.85
C ALA A 195 -7.68 9.54 -21.24
#